data_5c5f1c379b313c3c84239228cdbffc0d
#
_entry.id   5c5f1c379b313c3c84239228cdbffc0d
#
_cell.length_a   1.000
_cell.length_b   1.000
_cell.length_c   1.000
_cell.angle_alpha   90.00
_cell.angle_beta   90.00
_cell.angle_gamma   90.00
#
_symmetry.space_group_name_H-M   'P 1'
#
loop_
_entity.id
_entity.type
_entity.pdbx_description
1 polymer ?
#
loop_
_entity_poly.entity_id
_entity_poly.type
_entity_poly.pdbx_seq_one_letter_code
_entity_poly.pdbx_strand_id
1 'polypeptide(L)'
;MFEGYSGATRVLFIVGDPIAQVKSPQGVTESLRERRADAIVVPAHVKPADIDAFFALAQRMPNVDGIIVTVPHKFDAARLCEHVTPRARSIGAANVVRRAADGRWEADMCDGEGYVAGLRKAGCEPRGKRALLVGAGGAGSAIAHALVDAGVASLALHEADVARRDALAGKLRAYGSLVPTIGSTDPSGYDLVINATPMGMKPGDPLPVQVDKLAASTFVGDVVTMPPVPPLIEAARARGCRTMTGAGMFEAVRDRIIDFYLEPKAIA
;
A
#
# COMPACT_ATOMS: atom_id res chain seq x y z
N MET A 1 4.38 -12.86 25.37
CA MET A 1 3.67 -12.36 26.56
C MET A 1 3.48 -10.85 26.39
N PHE A 2 2.25 -10.36 26.54
CA PHE A 2 1.94 -8.93 26.42
C PHE A 2 2.27 -8.25 27.76
N GLU A 3 3.53 -7.94 28.01
CA GLU A 3 3.97 -7.20 29.19
C GLU A 3 4.04 -5.71 28.88
N GLY A 4 3.57 -4.90 29.82
CA GLY A 4 3.79 -3.45 29.81
C GLY A 4 2.65 -2.60 29.22
N TYR A 5 1.47 -3.15 28.93
CA TYR A 5 0.32 -2.33 28.56
C TYR A 5 -0.52 -1.91 29.76
N SER A 6 -1.03 -0.67 29.71
CA SER A 6 -1.87 -0.08 30.76
C SER A 6 -3.00 0.72 30.15
N GLY A 7 -3.85 1.33 30.98
CA GLY A 7 -4.88 2.25 30.49
C GLY A 7 -4.34 3.53 29.85
N ALA A 8 -3.03 3.82 29.98
CA ALA A 8 -2.36 4.94 29.35
C ALA A 8 -1.84 4.61 27.94
N THR A 9 -1.71 3.30 27.60
CA THR A 9 -1.19 2.88 26.30
C THR A 9 -2.06 3.40 25.17
N ARG A 10 -1.44 4.00 24.16
CA ARG A 10 -2.11 4.55 22.99
C ARG A 10 -2.51 3.44 22.01
N VAL A 11 -3.60 3.63 21.30
CA VAL A 11 -4.14 2.66 20.36
C VAL A 11 -4.04 3.19 18.93
N LEU A 12 -3.49 2.37 18.04
CA LEU A 12 -3.63 2.51 16.61
C LEU A 12 -4.49 1.32 16.12
N PHE A 13 -5.52 1.59 15.35
CA PHE A 13 -6.23 0.50 14.68
C PHE A 13 -5.57 0.16 13.35
N ILE A 14 -5.67 -1.11 12.93
CA ILE A 14 -5.59 -1.45 11.51
C ILE A 14 -6.93 -1.97 11.06
N VAL A 15 -7.53 -1.30 10.05
CA VAL A 15 -8.87 -1.58 9.54
C VAL A 15 -8.84 -2.15 8.13
N GLY A 16 -9.64 -3.18 7.87
CA GLY A 16 -9.79 -3.82 6.57
C GLY A 16 -10.88 -4.88 6.53
N ASP A 17 -11.14 -5.43 5.34
CA ASP A 17 -12.03 -6.57 5.10
C ASP A 17 -11.55 -7.35 3.85
N PRO A 18 -10.94 -8.56 4.01
CA PRO A 18 -10.60 -9.24 5.27
C PRO A 18 -9.44 -8.58 6.03
N ILE A 19 -9.26 -8.95 7.32
CA ILE A 19 -8.22 -8.38 8.18
C ILE A 19 -7.19 -9.42 8.67
N ALA A 20 -7.48 -10.71 8.60
CA ALA A 20 -6.67 -11.76 9.20
C ALA A 20 -5.24 -11.88 8.62
N GLN A 21 -5.00 -11.41 7.41
CA GLN A 21 -3.73 -11.52 6.68
C GLN A 21 -2.72 -10.41 7.01
N VAL A 22 -3.13 -9.34 7.72
CA VAL A 22 -2.29 -8.16 7.95
C VAL A 22 -1.13 -8.44 8.91
N LYS A 23 0.01 -7.80 8.66
CA LYS A 23 1.24 -7.92 9.46
C LYS A 23 1.45 -6.76 10.43
N SER A 24 0.70 -5.67 10.26
CA SER A 24 0.86 -4.43 11.05
C SER A 24 0.66 -4.62 12.56
N PRO A 25 -0.26 -5.47 13.08
CA PRO A 25 -0.42 -5.60 14.52
C PRO A 25 0.88 -5.93 15.22
N GLN A 26 1.61 -6.93 14.75
CA GLN A 26 2.91 -7.28 15.33
C GLN A 26 3.99 -6.30 14.88
N GLY A 27 4.22 -6.16 13.56
CA GLY A 27 5.39 -5.48 13.04
C GLY A 27 5.44 -3.98 13.38
N VAL A 28 4.30 -3.28 13.34
CA VAL A 28 4.25 -1.86 13.73
C VAL A 28 4.33 -1.71 15.24
N THR A 29 3.68 -2.56 16.03
CA THR A 29 3.76 -2.50 17.50
C THR A 29 5.20 -2.70 17.99
N GLU A 30 5.92 -3.69 17.46
CA GLU A 30 7.33 -3.94 17.81
C GLU A 30 8.20 -2.73 17.48
N SER A 31 8.04 -2.16 16.29
CA SER A 31 8.83 -0.99 15.89
C SER A 31 8.48 0.29 16.65
N LEU A 32 7.22 0.48 17.07
CA LEU A 32 6.85 1.58 17.99
C LEU A 32 7.54 1.43 19.33
N ARG A 33 7.60 0.22 19.89
CA ARG A 33 8.33 -0.08 21.13
C ARG A 33 9.84 0.20 21.01
N GLU A 34 10.46 -0.23 19.91
CA GLU A 34 11.87 0.06 19.63
C GLU A 34 12.13 1.58 19.64
N ARG A 35 11.17 2.38 19.20
CA ARG A 35 11.19 3.84 19.23
C ARG A 35 10.66 4.44 20.54
N ARG A 36 10.45 3.61 21.59
CA ARG A 36 9.99 3.98 22.94
C ARG A 36 8.60 4.67 22.95
N ALA A 37 7.76 4.37 21.99
CA ALA A 37 6.37 4.80 21.98
C ALA A 37 5.50 3.77 22.71
N ASP A 38 4.74 4.22 23.73
CA ASP A 38 3.77 3.37 24.43
C ASP A 38 2.47 3.30 23.62
N ALA A 39 2.50 2.48 22.55
CA ALA A 39 1.38 2.31 21.64
C ALA A 39 1.29 0.86 21.11
N ILE A 40 0.07 0.45 20.80
CA ILE A 40 -0.24 -0.88 20.26
C ILE A 40 -1.12 -0.75 19.01
N VAL A 41 -0.89 -1.64 18.03
CA VAL A 41 -1.76 -1.77 16.86
C VAL A 41 -2.77 -2.90 17.07
N VAL A 42 -4.06 -2.56 16.99
CA VAL A 42 -5.18 -3.48 17.19
C VAL A 42 -5.90 -3.72 15.85
N PRO A 43 -6.08 -4.99 15.41
CA PRO A 43 -6.84 -5.26 14.20
C PRO A 43 -8.35 -5.01 14.41
N ALA A 44 -8.98 -4.33 13.45
CA ALA A 44 -10.40 -4.07 13.39
C ALA A 44 -10.97 -4.59 12.06
N HIS A 45 -11.78 -5.64 12.11
CA HIS A 45 -12.47 -6.16 10.93
C HIS A 45 -13.77 -5.35 10.74
N VAL A 46 -13.78 -4.47 9.76
CA VAL A 46 -14.89 -3.55 9.49
C VAL A 46 -15.38 -3.74 8.06
N LYS A 47 -16.68 -3.96 7.91
CA LYS A 47 -17.31 -4.08 6.59
C LYS A 47 -17.37 -2.72 5.88
N PRO A 48 -17.41 -2.69 4.52
CA PRO A 48 -17.56 -1.44 3.78
C PRO A 48 -18.73 -0.56 4.22
N ALA A 49 -19.87 -1.16 4.61
CA ALA A 49 -21.04 -0.43 5.07
C ALA A 49 -20.83 0.30 6.40
N ASP A 50 -19.85 -0.12 7.21
CA ASP A 50 -19.67 0.35 8.59
C ASP A 50 -18.46 1.28 8.74
N ILE A 51 -17.72 1.55 7.65
CA ILE A 51 -16.44 2.27 7.74
C ILE A 51 -16.62 3.72 8.21
N ASP A 52 -17.69 4.41 7.78
CA ASP A 52 -17.99 5.79 8.19
C ASP A 52 -18.27 5.85 9.70
N ALA A 53 -19.07 4.92 10.22
CA ALA A 53 -19.37 4.81 11.64
C ALA A 53 -18.11 4.47 12.47
N PHE A 54 -17.26 3.59 11.96
CA PHE A 54 -15.99 3.25 12.60
C PHE A 54 -15.07 4.47 12.74
N PHE A 55 -14.86 5.26 11.67
CA PHE A 55 -14.04 6.47 11.71
C PHE A 55 -14.59 7.50 12.68
N ALA A 56 -15.92 7.74 12.66
CA ALA A 56 -16.58 8.67 13.56
C ALA A 56 -16.45 8.24 15.05
N LEU A 57 -16.58 6.94 15.34
CA LEU A 57 -16.39 6.42 16.70
C LEU A 57 -14.94 6.50 17.14
N ALA A 58 -13.99 6.08 16.31
CA ALA A 58 -12.57 6.12 16.63
C ALA A 58 -12.08 7.56 16.91
N GLN A 59 -12.62 8.56 16.21
CA GLN A 59 -12.30 9.97 16.46
C GLN A 59 -12.74 10.44 17.85
N ARG A 60 -13.78 9.84 18.41
CA ARG A 60 -14.30 10.17 19.75
C ARG A 60 -13.60 9.41 20.88
N MET A 61 -12.68 8.51 20.59
CA MET A 61 -11.90 7.74 21.56
C MET A 61 -10.58 8.48 21.88
N PRO A 62 -10.40 9.07 23.07
CA PRO A 62 -9.23 9.93 23.36
C PRO A 62 -7.89 9.19 23.31
N ASN A 63 -7.87 7.88 23.53
CA ASN A 63 -6.68 7.04 23.50
C ASN A 63 -6.36 6.46 22.11
N VAL A 64 -7.16 6.75 21.08
CA VAL A 64 -6.91 6.33 19.70
C VAL A 64 -6.16 7.44 18.97
N ASP A 65 -4.90 7.18 18.60
CA ASP A 65 -4.03 8.16 17.94
C ASP A 65 -4.04 8.05 16.43
N GLY A 66 -4.51 6.92 15.88
CA GLY A 66 -4.56 6.77 14.44
C GLY A 66 -5.12 5.44 13.94
N ILE A 67 -5.17 5.33 12.62
CA ILE A 67 -5.73 4.19 11.91
C ILE A 67 -4.82 3.85 10.74
N ILE A 68 -4.32 2.62 10.69
CA ILE A 68 -3.71 2.05 9.49
C ILE A 68 -4.85 1.47 8.66
N VAL A 69 -4.84 1.72 7.35
CA VAL A 69 -5.95 1.35 6.48
C VAL A 69 -5.48 0.41 5.37
N THR A 70 -6.16 -0.73 5.27
CA THR A 70 -5.94 -1.68 4.17
C THR A 70 -7.19 -1.88 3.32
N VAL A 71 -7.15 -2.81 2.39
CA VAL A 71 -8.26 -3.13 1.48
C VAL A 71 -9.53 -3.43 2.27
N PRO A 72 -10.74 -2.96 1.86
CA PRO A 72 -10.97 -2.12 0.67
C PRO A 72 -11.01 -0.61 0.94
N HIS A 73 -10.72 -0.14 2.17
CA HIS A 73 -11.11 1.15 2.75
C HIS A 73 -10.17 2.34 2.42
N LYS A 74 -9.12 2.15 1.60
CA LYS A 74 -8.12 3.22 1.36
C LYS A 74 -8.69 4.46 0.68
N PHE A 75 -9.68 4.31 -0.21
CA PHE A 75 -10.36 5.44 -0.82
C PHE A 75 -11.27 6.16 0.19
N ASP A 76 -11.96 5.40 1.04
CA ASP A 76 -12.79 5.95 2.11
C ASP A 76 -11.97 6.71 3.13
N ALA A 77 -10.80 6.23 3.50
CA ALA A 77 -9.92 6.90 4.45
C ALA A 77 -9.55 8.33 3.97
N ALA A 78 -9.23 8.50 2.67
CA ALA A 78 -8.97 9.83 2.12
C ALA A 78 -10.22 10.73 2.12
N ARG A 79 -11.41 10.16 1.97
CA ARG A 79 -12.70 10.88 1.99
C ARG A 79 -13.13 11.27 3.40
N LEU A 80 -12.83 10.43 4.40
CA LEU A 80 -13.31 10.56 5.77
C LEU A 80 -12.41 11.43 6.67
N CYS A 81 -11.25 11.87 6.17
CA CYS A 81 -10.33 12.71 6.92
C CYS A 81 -10.46 14.18 6.50
N GLU A 82 -10.44 15.07 7.50
CA GLU A 82 -10.51 16.51 7.28
C GLU A 82 -9.22 17.07 6.69
N HIS A 83 -8.09 16.52 7.14
CA HIS A 83 -6.77 16.87 6.62
C HIS A 83 -6.25 15.73 5.77
N VAL A 84 -5.87 16.05 4.53
CA VAL A 84 -5.31 15.08 3.58
C VAL A 84 -4.05 15.66 2.99
N THR A 85 -2.93 14.94 3.11
CA THR A 85 -1.66 15.42 2.54
C THR A 85 -1.77 15.62 1.02
N PRO A 86 -0.94 16.49 0.42
CA PRO A 86 -0.94 16.69 -1.03
C PRO A 86 -0.80 15.38 -1.81
N ARG A 87 0.05 14.47 -1.33
CA ARG A 87 0.26 13.14 -1.91
C ARG A 87 -1.00 12.29 -1.87
N ALA A 88 -1.59 12.10 -0.69
CA ALA A 88 -2.81 11.30 -0.54
C ALA A 88 -3.99 11.89 -1.34
N ARG A 89 -4.07 13.22 -1.43
CA ARG A 89 -5.08 13.94 -2.22
C ARG A 89 -4.92 13.68 -3.71
N SER A 90 -3.70 13.74 -4.24
CA SER A 90 -3.41 13.44 -5.64
C SER A 90 -3.76 12.00 -6.00
N ILE A 91 -3.41 11.06 -5.13
CA ILE A 91 -3.73 9.64 -5.30
C ILE A 91 -5.24 9.39 -5.12
N GLY A 92 -5.89 10.13 -4.22
CA GLY A 92 -7.28 9.96 -3.81
C GLY A 92 -7.49 8.77 -2.89
N ALA A 93 -6.43 8.30 -2.20
CA ALA A 93 -6.49 7.19 -1.25
C ALA A 93 -5.47 7.41 -0.13
N ALA A 94 -5.71 6.81 1.04
CA ALA A 94 -4.81 6.85 2.19
C ALA A 94 -4.67 5.47 2.83
N ASN A 95 -3.48 5.15 3.34
CA ASN A 95 -3.24 3.92 4.09
C ASN A 95 -2.87 4.17 5.55
N VAL A 96 -2.70 5.43 5.93
CA VAL A 96 -2.36 5.84 7.30
C VAL A 96 -3.11 7.11 7.67
N VAL A 97 -3.63 7.13 8.89
CA VAL A 97 -4.40 8.24 9.45
C VAL A 97 -3.92 8.49 10.87
N ARG A 98 -3.61 9.73 11.21
CA ARG A 98 -3.24 10.14 12.57
C ARG A 98 -4.16 11.23 13.09
N ARG A 99 -4.17 11.42 14.39
CA ARG A 99 -4.83 12.56 15.02
C ARG A 99 -3.96 13.80 14.88
N ALA A 100 -4.44 14.82 14.18
CA ALA A 100 -3.80 16.11 14.05
C ALA A 100 -3.83 16.91 15.39
N ALA A 101 -3.16 18.04 15.45
CA ALA A 101 -3.09 18.88 16.64
C ALA A 101 -4.46 19.43 17.08
N ASP A 102 -5.38 19.67 16.14
CA ASP A 102 -6.76 20.11 16.38
C ASP A 102 -7.73 18.96 16.75
N GLY A 103 -7.23 17.73 16.88
CA GLY A 103 -8.01 16.54 17.22
C GLY A 103 -8.70 15.85 16.04
N ARG A 104 -8.62 16.42 14.84
CA ARG A 104 -9.21 15.86 13.61
C ARG A 104 -8.30 14.79 13.00
N TRP A 105 -8.84 14.05 12.01
CA TRP A 105 -8.07 13.08 11.27
C TRP A 105 -7.23 13.71 10.16
N GLU A 106 -5.95 13.36 10.12
CA GLU A 106 -5.04 13.66 9.03
C GLU A 106 -4.63 12.36 8.33
N ALA A 107 -4.82 12.30 7.02
CA ALA A 107 -4.56 11.12 6.20
C ALA A 107 -3.34 11.29 5.29
N ASP A 108 -2.56 10.22 5.13
CA ASP A 108 -1.47 10.13 4.17
C ASP A 108 -1.42 8.77 3.46
N MET A 109 -0.61 8.68 2.39
CA MET A 109 -0.42 7.47 1.60
C MET A 109 1.07 7.12 1.50
N CYS A 110 1.49 6.12 2.27
CA CYS A 110 2.89 5.66 2.34
C CYS A 110 3.20 4.46 1.44
N ASP A 111 2.19 3.75 0.92
CA ASP A 111 2.38 2.49 0.18
C ASP A 111 3.29 2.65 -1.03
N GLY A 112 3.11 3.71 -1.83
CA GLY A 112 3.86 3.91 -3.05
C GLY A 112 5.35 4.14 -2.81
N GLU A 113 5.69 5.07 -1.91
CA GLU A 113 7.09 5.33 -1.54
C GLU A 113 7.72 4.12 -0.87
N GLY A 114 6.98 3.44 0.00
CA GLY A 114 7.45 2.22 0.64
C GLY A 114 7.69 1.11 -0.40
N TYR A 115 6.81 0.97 -1.40
CA TYR A 115 7.00 0.00 -2.46
C TYR A 115 8.27 0.28 -3.28
N VAL A 116 8.48 1.53 -3.69
CA VAL A 116 9.70 1.92 -4.45
C VAL A 116 10.96 1.73 -3.58
N ALA A 117 10.91 2.05 -2.30
CA ALA A 117 12.02 1.78 -1.38
C ALA A 117 12.31 0.26 -1.27
N GLY A 118 11.26 -0.55 -1.18
CA GLY A 118 11.38 -2.01 -1.19
C GLY A 118 11.99 -2.55 -2.49
N LEU A 119 11.57 -2.03 -3.66
CA LEU A 119 12.18 -2.37 -4.95
C LEU A 119 13.69 -2.10 -4.96
N ARG A 120 14.11 -0.92 -4.50
CA ARG A 120 15.53 -0.54 -4.41
C ARG A 120 16.31 -1.46 -3.49
N LYS A 121 15.76 -1.76 -2.31
CA LYS A 121 16.35 -2.72 -1.36
C LYS A 121 16.50 -4.12 -1.96
N ALA A 122 15.55 -4.53 -2.81
CA ALA A 122 15.60 -5.80 -3.55
C ALA A 122 16.48 -5.75 -4.82
N GLY A 123 17.18 -4.64 -5.05
CA GLY A 123 18.11 -4.46 -6.17
C GLY A 123 17.44 -4.06 -7.49
N CYS A 124 16.23 -3.49 -7.44
CA CYS A 124 15.56 -2.94 -8.61
C CYS A 124 15.45 -1.41 -8.52
N GLU A 125 16.19 -0.68 -9.34
CA GLU A 125 16.00 0.76 -9.52
C GLU A 125 14.93 0.99 -10.61
N PRO A 126 13.80 1.64 -10.30
CA PRO A 126 12.71 1.84 -11.27
C PRO A 126 13.04 2.85 -12.37
N ARG A 127 13.95 3.80 -12.10
CA ARG A 127 14.30 4.85 -13.07
C ARG A 127 14.67 4.27 -14.44
N GLY A 128 14.03 4.79 -15.48
CA GLY A 128 14.30 4.40 -16.86
C GLY A 128 13.70 3.04 -17.26
N LYS A 129 12.99 2.33 -16.39
CA LYS A 129 12.38 1.04 -16.70
C LYS A 129 10.99 1.20 -17.34
N ARG A 130 10.64 0.24 -18.20
CA ARG A 130 9.29 0.04 -18.71
C ARG A 130 8.53 -0.81 -17.69
N ALA A 131 7.50 -0.25 -17.08
CA ALA A 131 6.74 -0.92 -16.02
C ALA A 131 5.34 -1.33 -16.49
N LEU A 132 4.92 -2.54 -16.11
CA LEU A 132 3.54 -3.01 -16.16
C LEU A 132 3.01 -3.11 -14.73
N LEU A 133 1.95 -2.38 -14.43
CA LEU A 133 1.23 -2.45 -13.16
C LEU A 133 -0.12 -3.10 -13.36
N VAL A 134 -0.36 -4.17 -12.65
CA VAL A 134 -1.64 -4.89 -12.63
C VAL A 134 -2.38 -4.57 -11.34
N GLY A 135 -3.52 -3.92 -11.47
CA GLY A 135 -4.36 -3.45 -10.37
C GLY A 135 -4.31 -1.93 -10.18
N ALA A 136 -5.49 -1.30 -10.17
CA ALA A 136 -5.68 0.14 -9.95
C ALA A 136 -6.48 0.43 -8.67
N GLY A 137 -6.39 -0.44 -7.66
CA GLY A 137 -6.91 -0.19 -6.32
C GLY A 137 -6.06 0.84 -5.55
N GLY A 138 -6.32 1.02 -4.26
CA GLY A 138 -5.60 2.02 -3.44
C GLY A 138 -4.09 1.83 -3.43
N ALA A 139 -3.58 0.60 -3.27
CA ALA A 139 -2.16 0.31 -3.34
C ALA A 139 -1.60 0.51 -4.76
N GLY A 140 -2.30 0.02 -5.80
CA GLY A 140 -1.90 0.21 -7.19
C GLY A 140 -1.83 1.68 -7.59
N SER A 141 -2.80 2.49 -7.15
CA SER A 141 -2.78 3.94 -7.37
C SER A 141 -1.56 4.61 -6.72
N ALA A 142 -1.24 4.24 -5.49
CA ALA A 142 -0.06 4.76 -4.78
C ALA A 142 1.24 4.35 -5.47
N ILE A 143 1.36 3.08 -5.86
CA ILE A 143 2.53 2.55 -6.56
C ILE A 143 2.71 3.24 -7.92
N ALA A 144 1.62 3.45 -8.67
CA ALA A 144 1.67 4.15 -9.96
C ALA A 144 2.26 5.56 -9.84
N HIS A 145 1.78 6.36 -8.86
CA HIS A 145 2.31 7.70 -8.61
C HIS A 145 3.80 7.64 -8.23
N ALA A 146 4.18 6.75 -7.31
CA ALA A 146 5.56 6.61 -6.86
C ALA A 146 6.51 6.12 -7.97
N LEU A 147 6.04 5.32 -8.93
CA LEU A 147 6.81 4.92 -10.11
C LEU A 147 7.04 6.10 -11.05
N VAL A 148 6.03 6.97 -11.24
CA VAL A 148 6.19 8.22 -12.01
C VAL A 148 7.26 9.11 -11.34
N ASP A 149 7.18 9.32 -10.03
CA ASP A 149 8.15 10.10 -9.27
C ASP A 149 9.57 9.47 -9.32
N ALA A 150 9.65 8.15 -9.33
CA ALA A 150 10.92 7.42 -9.46
C ALA A 150 11.50 7.51 -10.88
N GLY A 151 10.75 8.05 -11.85
CA GLY A 151 11.24 8.29 -13.21
C GLY A 151 11.25 7.04 -14.09
N VAL A 152 10.22 6.18 -14.03
CA VAL A 152 10.07 5.09 -15.00
C VAL A 152 9.97 5.65 -16.42
N ALA A 153 10.51 4.94 -17.41
CA ALA A 153 10.46 5.36 -18.81
C ALA A 153 9.05 5.25 -19.39
N SER A 154 8.29 4.24 -18.98
CA SER A 154 6.89 4.08 -19.36
C SER A 154 6.14 3.30 -18.27
N LEU A 155 4.83 3.54 -18.18
CA LEU A 155 3.94 2.83 -17.27
C LEU A 155 2.70 2.35 -18.03
N ALA A 156 2.51 1.05 -18.08
CA ALA A 156 1.28 0.43 -18.58
C ALA A 156 0.40 -0.02 -17.42
N LEU A 157 -0.89 0.26 -17.49
CA LEU A 157 -1.88 -0.09 -16.47
C LEU A 157 -2.79 -1.20 -16.99
N HIS A 158 -2.87 -2.31 -16.26
CA HIS A 158 -3.87 -3.34 -16.45
C HIS A 158 -4.81 -3.40 -15.24
N GLU A 159 -6.10 -3.27 -15.48
CA GLU A 159 -7.16 -3.39 -14.47
C GLU A 159 -8.41 -3.91 -15.16
N ALA A 160 -9.07 -4.87 -14.56
CA ALA A 160 -10.30 -5.47 -15.11
C ALA A 160 -11.48 -4.48 -15.12
N ASP A 161 -11.56 -3.62 -14.09
CA ASP A 161 -12.51 -2.52 -14.04
C ASP A 161 -11.98 -1.35 -14.88
N VAL A 162 -12.55 -1.20 -16.08
CA VAL A 162 -12.17 -0.15 -17.04
C VAL A 162 -12.31 1.26 -16.46
N ALA A 163 -13.39 1.52 -15.71
CA ALA A 163 -13.62 2.83 -15.13
C ALA A 163 -12.54 3.18 -14.09
N ARG A 164 -12.15 2.21 -13.26
CA ARG A 164 -11.08 2.36 -12.26
C ARG A 164 -9.72 2.59 -12.93
N ARG A 165 -9.41 1.83 -14.00
CA ARG A 165 -8.20 2.02 -14.80
C ARG A 165 -8.12 3.44 -15.37
N ASP A 166 -9.20 3.88 -16.00
CA ASP A 166 -9.24 5.16 -16.71
C ASP A 166 -9.21 6.33 -15.72
N ALA A 167 -9.83 6.19 -14.55
CA ALA A 167 -9.73 7.15 -13.45
C ALA A 167 -8.29 7.31 -12.97
N LEU A 168 -7.55 6.20 -12.74
CA LEU A 168 -6.14 6.25 -12.39
C LEU A 168 -5.30 6.89 -13.51
N ALA A 169 -5.51 6.48 -14.76
CA ALA A 169 -4.80 7.06 -15.89
C ALA A 169 -5.04 8.58 -16.01
N GLY A 170 -6.26 9.04 -15.77
CA GLY A 170 -6.61 10.47 -15.73
C GLY A 170 -5.85 11.23 -14.64
N LYS A 171 -5.79 10.68 -13.41
CA LYS A 171 -5.03 11.28 -12.30
C LYS A 171 -3.54 11.37 -12.62
N LEU A 172 -2.94 10.31 -13.17
CA LEU A 172 -1.52 10.32 -13.52
C LEU A 172 -1.17 11.33 -14.62
N ARG A 173 -2.04 11.52 -15.63
CA ARG A 173 -1.87 12.57 -16.65
C ARG A 173 -1.90 13.98 -16.05
N ALA A 174 -2.72 14.21 -15.03
CA ALA A 174 -2.78 15.48 -14.32
C ALA A 174 -1.61 15.68 -13.35
N TYR A 175 -1.00 14.59 -12.89
CA TYR A 175 0.06 14.60 -11.89
C TYR A 175 1.44 14.90 -12.47
N GLY A 176 1.78 14.36 -13.64
CA GLY A 176 3.13 14.49 -14.21
C GLY A 176 3.16 14.41 -15.73
N SER A 177 4.34 14.47 -16.30
CA SER A 177 4.54 14.43 -17.76
C SER A 177 4.39 13.03 -18.38
N LEU A 178 4.41 11.97 -17.56
CA LEU A 178 4.28 10.60 -18.06
C LEU A 178 2.81 10.29 -18.36
N VAL A 179 2.52 9.90 -19.59
CA VAL A 179 1.20 9.44 -20.01
C VAL A 179 1.15 7.92 -19.90
N PRO A 180 0.37 7.35 -18.97
CA PRO A 180 0.26 5.91 -18.87
C PRO A 180 -0.46 5.32 -20.09
N THR A 181 -0.04 4.12 -20.48
CA THR A 181 -0.67 3.34 -21.56
C THR A 181 -1.60 2.26 -20.99
N ILE A 182 -2.47 1.73 -21.83
CA ILE A 182 -3.28 0.57 -21.48
C ILE A 182 -2.41 -0.67 -21.64
N GLY A 183 -2.26 -1.42 -20.55
CA GLY A 183 -1.57 -2.71 -20.51
C GLY A 183 -2.54 -3.88 -20.63
N SER A 184 -1.98 -5.07 -20.65
CA SER A 184 -2.70 -6.34 -20.60
C SER A 184 -2.04 -7.28 -19.60
N THR A 185 -2.49 -8.54 -19.54
CA THR A 185 -1.82 -9.58 -18.76
C THR A 185 -0.52 -10.10 -19.42
N ASP A 186 -0.17 -9.62 -20.61
CA ASP A 186 1.07 -9.99 -21.32
C ASP A 186 2.25 -9.16 -20.77
N PRO A 187 3.24 -9.75 -20.08
CA PRO A 187 4.36 -9.05 -19.50
C PRO A 187 5.52 -8.86 -20.50
N SER A 188 5.36 -9.27 -21.75
CA SER A 188 6.44 -9.19 -22.74
C SER A 188 6.93 -7.76 -22.94
N GLY A 189 8.24 -7.56 -22.93
CA GLY A 189 8.86 -6.28 -23.19
C GLY A 189 8.90 -5.32 -22.00
N TYR A 190 8.39 -5.70 -20.82
CA TYR A 190 8.53 -4.90 -19.61
C TYR A 190 9.74 -5.32 -18.79
N ASP A 191 10.42 -4.33 -18.20
CA ASP A 191 11.58 -4.51 -17.32
C ASP A 191 11.14 -4.73 -15.87
N LEU A 192 9.94 -4.23 -15.50
CA LEU A 192 9.34 -4.31 -14.18
C LEU A 192 7.87 -4.68 -14.32
N VAL A 193 7.45 -5.76 -13.68
CA VAL A 193 6.05 -6.23 -13.63
C VAL A 193 5.60 -6.26 -12.18
N ILE A 194 4.46 -5.65 -11.89
CA ILE A 194 3.97 -5.48 -10.52
C ILE A 194 2.53 -5.98 -10.42
N ASN A 195 2.29 -6.92 -9.50
CA ASN A 195 0.95 -7.25 -9.04
C ASN A 195 0.56 -6.37 -7.85
N ALA A 196 -0.44 -5.53 -8.03
CA ALA A 196 -1.08 -4.73 -6.99
C ALA A 196 -2.56 -5.12 -6.77
N THR A 197 -2.91 -6.34 -7.19
CA THR A 197 -4.24 -6.95 -6.97
C THR A 197 -4.20 -7.93 -5.80
N PRO A 198 -5.37 -8.40 -5.30
CA PRO A 198 -5.45 -9.50 -4.35
C PRO A 198 -5.19 -10.89 -4.97
N MET A 199 -4.98 -11.00 -6.29
CA MET A 199 -4.75 -12.29 -6.97
C MET A 199 -3.53 -12.99 -6.37
N GLY A 200 -3.70 -14.26 -6.02
CA GLY A 200 -2.69 -15.07 -5.33
C GLY A 200 -2.81 -15.11 -3.81
N MET A 201 -3.80 -14.42 -3.22
CA MET A 201 -4.12 -14.53 -1.79
C MET A 201 -4.87 -15.82 -1.45
N LYS A 202 -5.67 -16.33 -2.37
CA LYS A 202 -6.49 -17.53 -2.16
C LYS A 202 -5.98 -18.67 -3.02
N PRO A 203 -6.05 -19.92 -2.51
CA PRO A 203 -5.82 -21.10 -3.35
C PRO A 203 -6.74 -21.08 -4.58
N GLY A 204 -6.17 -21.32 -5.77
CA GLY A 204 -6.92 -21.33 -7.03
C GLY A 204 -7.12 -19.96 -7.68
N ASP A 205 -6.65 -18.87 -7.08
CA ASP A 205 -6.64 -17.57 -7.76
C ASP A 205 -5.86 -17.66 -9.07
N PRO A 206 -6.32 -17.00 -10.16
CA PRO A 206 -5.56 -16.92 -11.38
C PRO A 206 -4.26 -16.11 -11.19
N LEU A 207 -3.27 -16.37 -12.02
CA LEU A 207 -2.08 -15.53 -12.08
C LEU A 207 -2.42 -14.17 -12.71
N PRO A 208 -1.90 -13.06 -12.17
CA PRO A 208 -2.21 -11.72 -12.67
C PRO A 208 -1.61 -11.42 -14.05
N VAL A 209 -0.60 -12.20 -14.46
CA VAL A 209 0.06 -12.09 -15.78
C VAL A 209 0.36 -13.46 -16.38
N GLN A 210 0.61 -13.50 -17.69
CA GLN A 210 1.03 -14.70 -18.43
C GLN A 210 2.51 -14.99 -18.11
N VAL A 211 2.76 -15.79 -17.07
CA VAL A 211 4.11 -16.03 -16.55
C VAL A 211 5.04 -16.75 -17.53
N ASP A 212 4.49 -17.49 -18.48
CA ASP A 212 5.24 -18.13 -19.57
C ASP A 212 5.95 -17.13 -20.50
N LYS A 213 5.50 -15.89 -20.52
CA LYS A 213 6.07 -14.78 -21.29
C LYS A 213 7.04 -13.88 -20.51
N LEU A 214 7.28 -14.15 -19.24
CA LEU A 214 8.27 -13.42 -18.46
C LEU A 214 9.68 -13.72 -18.96
N ALA A 215 10.44 -12.69 -19.25
CA ALA A 215 11.87 -12.81 -19.49
C ALA A 215 12.65 -12.93 -18.17
N ALA A 216 13.74 -13.70 -18.11
CA ALA A 216 14.56 -13.83 -16.90
C ALA A 216 15.15 -12.50 -16.42
N SER A 217 15.29 -11.51 -17.32
CA SER A 217 15.74 -10.15 -16.99
C SER A 217 14.67 -9.27 -16.35
N THR A 218 13.38 -9.66 -16.42
CA THR A 218 12.26 -8.93 -15.80
C THR A 218 12.35 -9.00 -14.29
N PHE A 219 12.16 -7.88 -13.61
CA PHE A 219 11.95 -7.86 -12.17
C PHE A 219 10.45 -7.98 -11.88
N VAL A 220 10.05 -8.87 -10.96
CA VAL A 220 8.64 -9.08 -10.61
C VAL A 220 8.39 -8.74 -9.16
N GLY A 221 7.45 -7.82 -8.90
CA GLY A 221 7.02 -7.41 -7.57
C GLY A 221 5.58 -7.80 -7.28
N ASP A 222 5.29 -8.08 -6.01
CA ASP A 222 3.94 -8.42 -5.56
C ASP A 222 3.62 -7.72 -4.24
N VAL A 223 2.36 -7.30 -4.05
CA VAL A 223 1.89 -6.68 -2.80
C VAL A 223 1.28 -7.70 -1.83
N VAL A 224 1.03 -8.93 -2.28
CA VAL A 224 0.43 -10.00 -1.47
C VAL A 224 1.41 -10.43 -0.38
N THR A 225 0.95 -10.39 0.88
CA THR A 225 1.75 -10.76 2.05
C THR A 225 1.46 -12.16 2.57
N MET A 226 0.34 -12.76 2.16
CA MET A 226 -0.06 -14.11 2.52
C MET A 226 -0.72 -14.78 1.31
N PRO A 227 -0.15 -15.92 0.82
CA PRO A 227 0.99 -16.65 1.38
C PRO A 227 2.30 -15.85 1.31
N PRO A 228 3.35 -16.21 2.11
CA PRO A 228 4.63 -15.49 2.14
C PRO A 228 5.35 -15.43 0.78
N VAL A 229 5.16 -16.47 -0.04
CA VAL A 229 5.58 -16.51 -1.44
C VAL A 229 4.33 -16.74 -2.29
N PRO A 230 3.76 -15.67 -2.89
CA PRO A 230 2.60 -15.81 -3.75
C PRO A 230 2.91 -16.61 -5.03
N PRO A 231 1.91 -17.25 -5.67
CA PRO A 231 2.10 -18.05 -6.88
C PRO A 231 2.79 -17.31 -8.03
N LEU A 232 2.54 -16.00 -8.20
CA LEU A 232 3.24 -15.18 -9.18
C LEU A 232 4.76 -15.11 -8.88
N ILE A 233 5.14 -14.91 -7.63
CA ILE A 233 6.55 -14.82 -7.23
C ILE A 233 7.25 -16.16 -7.40
N GLU A 234 6.59 -17.26 -7.03
CA GLU A 234 7.12 -18.62 -7.25
C GLU A 234 7.36 -18.89 -8.73
N ALA A 235 6.38 -18.63 -9.58
CA ALA A 235 6.48 -18.81 -11.03
C ALA A 235 7.55 -17.91 -11.66
N ALA A 236 7.67 -16.64 -11.23
CA ALA A 236 8.68 -15.73 -11.70
C ALA A 236 10.11 -16.21 -11.35
N ARG A 237 10.31 -16.70 -10.11
CA ARG A 237 11.60 -17.28 -9.67
C ARG A 237 11.98 -18.53 -10.48
N ALA A 238 11.00 -19.39 -10.79
CA ALA A 238 11.22 -20.56 -11.63
C ALA A 238 11.69 -20.19 -13.05
N ARG A 239 11.38 -18.96 -13.52
CA ARG A 239 11.85 -18.41 -14.80
C ARG A 239 13.15 -17.61 -14.68
N GLY A 240 13.78 -17.57 -13.50
CA GLY A 240 15.04 -16.84 -13.28
C GLY A 240 14.87 -15.34 -13.00
N CYS A 241 13.64 -14.85 -12.80
CA CYS A 241 13.39 -13.45 -12.49
C CYS A 241 13.87 -13.10 -11.09
N ARG A 242 14.41 -11.89 -10.89
CA ARG A 242 14.53 -11.30 -9.56
C ARG A 242 13.17 -10.83 -9.09
N THR A 243 12.91 -10.91 -7.77
CA THR A 243 11.57 -10.68 -7.24
C THR A 243 11.58 -9.88 -5.94
N MET A 244 10.44 -9.20 -5.67
CA MET A 244 10.11 -8.65 -4.36
C MET A 244 8.73 -9.17 -3.93
N THR A 245 8.61 -9.71 -2.72
CA THR A 245 7.35 -10.16 -2.12
C THR A 245 6.63 -9.02 -1.40
N GLY A 246 5.36 -9.19 -1.08
CA GLY A 246 4.62 -8.26 -0.23
C GLY A 246 5.23 -8.06 1.16
N ALA A 247 5.95 -9.04 1.69
CA ALA A 247 6.70 -8.89 2.94
C ALA A 247 7.82 -7.86 2.80
N GLY A 248 8.56 -7.86 1.68
CA GLY A 248 9.59 -6.85 1.39
C GLY A 248 9.01 -5.44 1.23
N MET A 249 7.82 -5.33 0.63
CA MET A 249 7.07 -4.07 0.62
C MET A 249 6.69 -3.64 2.05
N PHE A 250 6.11 -4.56 2.85
CA PHE A 250 5.63 -4.24 4.19
C PHE A 250 6.74 -3.68 5.09
N GLU A 251 7.94 -4.24 5.06
CA GLU A 251 9.08 -3.73 5.85
C GLU A 251 9.36 -2.25 5.55
N ALA A 252 9.37 -1.86 4.28
CA ALA A 252 9.65 -0.48 3.90
C ALA A 252 8.47 0.48 4.16
N VAL A 253 7.22 0.00 4.00
CA VAL A 253 6.00 0.76 4.33
C VAL A 253 5.86 0.96 5.82
N ARG A 254 6.20 -0.06 6.64
CA ARG A 254 6.14 0.02 8.10
C ARG A 254 6.92 1.20 8.66
N ASP A 255 8.16 1.39 8.20
CA ASP A 255 9.00 2.48 8.69
C ASP A 255 8.37 3.86 8.37
N ARG A 256 7.76 4.01 7.19
CA ARG A 256 7.03 5.23 6.79
C ARG A 256 5.78 5.48 7.63
N ILE A 257 5.03 4.41 7.94
CA ILE A 257 3.87 4.49 8.84
C ILE A 257 4.30 5.02 10.20
N ILE A 258 5.39 4.48 10.76
CA ILE A 258 5.89 4.87 12.08
C ILE A 258 6.37 6.32 12.08
N ASP A 259 7.14 6.71 11.07
CA ASP A 259 7.60 8.09 10.92
C ASP A 259 6.40 9.05 10.89
N PHE A 260 5.35 8.74 10.12
CA PHE A 260 4.15 9.57 10.08
C PHE A 260 3.46 9.72 11.44
N TYR A 261 3.40 8.65 12.27
CA TYR A 261 2.81 8.75 13.61
C TYR A 261 3.68 9.50 14.61
N LEU A 262 5.01 9.38 14.51
CA LEU A 262 5.96 9.94 15.47
C LEU A 262 6.47 11.34 15.10
N GLU A 263 6.31 11.76 13.83
CA GLU A 263 6.65 13.13 13.41
C GLU A 263 5.86 14.17 14.20
N PRO A 264 6.49 15.31 14.55
CA PRO A 264 5.80 16.42 15.17
C PRO A 264 4.56 16.82 14.35
N LYS A 265 3.42 16.93 15.02
CA LYS A 265 2.17 17.36 14.39
C LYS A 265 2.33 18.82 13.99
N ALA A 266 2.45 19.09 12.69
CA ALA A 266 2.48 20.45 12.18
C ALA A 266 1.15 21.14 12.58
N ILE A 267 1.23 22.31 13.19
CA ILE A 267 0.10 23.20 13.34
C ILE A 267 -0.06 23.87 11.97
N ALA A 268 -1.11 23.51 11.23
CA ALA A 268 -1.46 24.16 9.98
C ALA A 268 -2.01 25.57 10.23
#